data_b89cb55a7b1e7a051b28ebc626f21842
#
_entry.id   b89cb55a7b1e7a051b28ebc626f21842
#
_cell.length_a   1.000
_cell.length_b   1.000
_cell.length_c   1.000
_cell.angle_alpha   90.00
_cell.angle_beta   90.00
_cell.angle_gamma   90.00
#
_symmetry.space_group_name_H-M   'P 1'
#
loop_
_entity.id
_entity.type
_entity.pdbx_description
1 polymer ?
#
loop_
_entity_poly.entity_id
_entity_poly.type
_entity_poly.pdbx_seq_one_letter_code
_entity_poly.pdbx_strand_id
1 'polypeptide(L)'
;MRHIIALLCLTLSPMGIAASLQLPDRAETVLVNGKASQQQSSVKLDLSMPDNMQQIAFRYQARYRDNGSQNDFVSDVVILRFQASEQNYQLTLPTINSASRANQFNDQPTITLTDNTGKSIVFTQDKLMKSGLQIGRNFAQEIALYN
;
A
#
# COMPACT_ATOMS: atom_id res chain seq x y z
N MET A 1 -38.95 -45.29 25.14
CA MET A 1 -37.79 -45.03 24.26
C MET A 1 -37.73 -43.55 24.00
N ARG A 2 -36.72 -42.89 24.55
CA ARG A 2 -36.51 -41.46 24.36
C ARG A 2 -35.50 -41.30 23.26
N HIS A 3 -35.88 -40.79 22.11
CA HIS A 3 -34.98 -40.42 21.04
C HIS A 3 -34.43 -39.01 21.34
N ILE A 4 -33.19 -38.93 21.74
CA ILE A 4 -32.45 -37.65 21.87
C ILE A 4 -31.97 -37.31 20.46
N ILE A 5 -32.64 -36.37 19.81
CA ILE A 5 -32.17 -35.77 18.59
C ILE A 5 -31.16 -34.70 18.99
N ALA A 6 -29.88 -35.04 18.89
CA ALA A 6 -28.80 -34.06 19.04
C ALA A 6 -28.80 -33.15 17.78
N LEU A 7 -29.32 -31.95 17.95
CA LEU A 7 -29.29 -30.91 16.93
C LEU A 7 -27.85 -30.36 16.88
N LEU A 8 -27.07 -30.87 15.92
CA LEU A 8 -25.75 -30.39 15.65
C LEU A 8 -25.85 -29.03 14.91
N CYS A 9 -25.84 -27.95 15.67
CA CYS A 9 -25.74 -26.62 15.11
C CYS A 9 -24.35 -26.45 14.51
N LEU A 10 -24.19 -26.70 13.22
CA LEU A 10 -23.03 -26.26 12.46
C LEU A 10 -23.09 -24.72 12.40
N THR A 11 -22.32 -24.06 13.26
CA THR A 11 -22.04 -22.63 13.12
C THR A 11 -21.11 -22.46 11.92
N LEU A 12 -21.68 -22.24 10.76
CA LEU A 12 -20.95 -21.71 9.62
C LEU A 12 -20.51 -20.28 10.01
N SER A 13 -19.31 -20.16 10.55
CA SER A 13 -18.68 -18.86 10.70
C SER A 13 -18.50 -18.28 9.30
N PRO A 14 -19.06 -17.11 8.98
CA PRO A 14 -18.77 -16.49 7.69
C PRO A 14 -17.27 -16.23 7.64
N MET A 15 -16.56 -16.93 6.77
CA MET A 15 -15.19 -16.57 6.42
C MET A 15 -15.27 -15.21 5.74
N GLY A 16 -15.12 -14.14 6.51
CA GLY A 16 -14.99 -12.80 5.97
C GLY A 16 -13.79 -12.77 5.04
N ILE A 17 -14.01 -12.52 3.76
CA ILE A 17 -12.94 -12.30 2.80
C ILE A 17 -12.27 -11.00 3.21
N ALA A 18 -11.09 -11.09 3.80
CA ALA A 18 -10.32 -9.92 4.18
C ALA A 18 -9.74 -9.26 2.93
N ALA A 19 -9.99 -7.96 2.76
CA ALA A 19 -9.36 -7.19 1.71
C ALA A 19 -7.87 -7.04 2.00
N SER A 20 -7.04 -7.18 0.97
CA SER A 20 -5.59 -7.03 1.08
C SER A 20 -5.00 -6.28 -0.12
N LEU A 21 -3.84 -5.69 0.09
CA LEU A 21 -3.06 -5.05 -0.95
C LEU A 21 -1.68 -5.71 -1.01
N GLN A 22 -1.34 -6.28 -2.16
CA GLN A 22 -0.01 -6.78 -2.44
C GLN A 22 0.90 -5.64 -2.89
N LEU A 23 2.08 -5.54 -2.28
CA LEU A 23 3.10 -4.56 -2.57
C LEU A 23 4.29 -5.24 -3.24
N PRO A 24 4.94 -4.58 -4.21
CA PRO A 24 6.20 -5.10 -4.73
C PRO A 24 7.31 -5.04 -3.67
N ASP A 25 8.29 -5.92 -3.76
CA ASP A 25 9.37 -6.07 -2.77
C ASP A 25 10.14 -4.78 -2.47
N ARG A 26 10.12 -3.84 -3.41
CA ARG A 26 10.84 -2.57 -3.32
C ARG A 26 10.01 -1.42 -2.78
N ALA A 27 8.76 -1.67 -2.41
CA ALA A 27 7.92 -0.70 -1.74
C ALA A 27 8.07 -0.86 -0.23
N GLU A 28 8.66 0.12 0.41
CA GLU A 28 8.71 0.20 1.86
C GLU A 28 7.45 0.89 2.36
N THR A 29 6.58 0.13 3.04
CA THR A 29 5.36 0.69 3.61
C THR A 29 5.69 1.45 4.88
N VAL A 30 5.27 2.71 4.93
CA VAL A 30 5.47 3.60 6.08
C VAL A 30 4.23 3.60 6.97
N LEU A 31 3.06 3.81 6.40
CA LEU A 31 1.78 3.83 7.11
C LEU A 31 0.67 3.18 6.30
N VAL A 32 -0.24 2.53 7.00
CA VAL A 32 -1.51 2.01 6.46
C VAL A 32 -2.65 2.59 7.30
N ASN A 33 -3.50 3.39 6.69
CA ASN A 33 -4.63 4.06 7.36
C ASN A 33 -4.21 4.79 8.65
N GLY A 34 -3.07 5.50 8.59
CA GLY A 34 -2.53 6.27 9.71
C GLY A 34 -1.79 5.45 10.77
N LYS A 35 -1.67 4.14 10.61
CA LYS A 35 -0.95 3.28 11.55
C LYS A 35 0.38 2.83 10.96
N ALA A 36 1.43 2.84 11.78
CA ALA A 36 2.74 2.32 11.38
C ALA A 36 2.61 0.85 10.98
N SER A 37 3.17 0.53 9.82
CA SER A 37 3.17 -0.83 9.29
C SER A 37 4.58 -1.39 9.33
N GLN A 38 4.70 -2.67 9.71
CA GLN A 38 5.93 -3.40 9.48
C GLN A 38 6.06 -3.70 7.98
N GLN A 39 7.29 -3.75 7.51
CA GLN A 39 7.57 -4.06 6.11
C GLN A 39 7.05 -5.46 5.78
N GLN A 40 6.03 -5.52 4.94
CA GLN A 40 5.40 -6.75 4.49
C GLN A 40 5.09 -6.64 3.00
N SER A 41 5.15 -7.78 2.32
CA SER A 41 4.76 -7.87 0.90
C SER A 41 3.24 -7.75 0.69
N SER A 42 2.45 -7.91 1.75
CA SER A 42 1.00 -7.77 1.73
C SER A 42 0.52 -7.03 2.96
N VAL A 43 -0.37 -6.09 2.79
CA VAL A 43 -1.01 -5.34 3.88
C VAL A 43 -2.50 -5.64 3.91
N LYS A 44 -3.02 -5.82 5.13
CA LYS A 44 -4.45 -6.00 5.35
C LYS A 44 -5.14 -4.64 5.30
N LEU A 45 -6.21 -4.56 4.50
CA LEU A 45 -7.03 -3.36 4.39
C LEU A 45 -8.15 -3.37 5.42
N ASP A 46 -8.51 -2.19 5.90
CA ASP A 46 -9.57 -2.02 6.89
C ASP A 46 -10.84 -1.48 6.22
N LEU A 47 -11.80 -2.36 5.97
CA LEU A 47 -13.07 -1.99 5.34
C LEU A 47 -14.04 -1.27 6.29
N SER A 48 -13.68 -1.09 7.56
CA SER A 48 -14.44 -0.26 8.51
C SER A 48 -14.14 1.25 8.38
N MET A 49 -13.16 1.62 7.57
CA MET A 49 -12.85 3.03 7.29
C MET A 49 -14.04 3.72 6.59
N PRO A 50 -14.26 5.03 6.84
CA PRO A 50 -15.32 5.77 6.18
C PRO A 50 -15.26 5.63 4.65
N ASP A 51 -16.40 5.31 4.03
CA ASP A 51 -16.50 5.06 2.57
C ASP A 51 -15.57 3.96 2.05
N ASN A 52 -15.08 3.08 2.92
CA ASN A 52 -14.06 2.08 2.61
C ASN A 52 -12.77 2.66 2.00
N MET A 53 -12.51 3.94 2.27
CA MET A 53 -11.31 4.61 1.77
C MET A 53 -10.07 4.12 2.50
N GLN A 54 -9.07 3.71 1.73
CA GLN A 54 -7.78 3.27 2.22
C GLN A 54 -6.72 4.32 1.90
N GLN A 55 -5.80 4.53 2.84
CA GLN A 55 -4.64 5.40 2.65
C GLN A 55 -3.37 4.62 2.94
N ILE A 56 -2.52 4.51 1.93
CA ILE A 56 -1.24 3.81 2.02
C ILE A 56 -0.14 4.81 1.73
N ALA A 57 0.81 4.93 2.65
CA ALA A 57 2.00 5.74 2.45
C ALA A 57 3.22 4.81 2.33
N PHE A 58 3.97 4.97 1.27
CA PHE A 58 5.13 4.12 1.00
C PHE A 58 6.25 4.90 0.31
N ARG A 59 7.46 4.33 0.35
CA ARG A 59 8.62 4.77 -0.44
C ARG A 59 8.98 3.68 -1.42
N TYR A 60 9.47 4.09 -2.57
CA TYR A 60 10.06 3.18 -3.54
C TYR A 60 11.57 3.15 -3.35
N GLN A 61 12.11 1.97 -3.08
CA GLN A 61 13.55 1.75 -2.99
C GLN A 61 14.01 0.96 -4.21
N ALA A 62 15.01 1.46 -4.89
CA ALA A 62 15.56 0.78 -6.06
C ALA A 62 17.08 0.84 -6.02
N ARG A 63 17.70 -0.18 -6.59
CA ARG A 63 19.13 -0.26 -6.78
C ARG A 63 19.39 -0.49 -8.25
N TYR A 64 20.18 0.37 -8.86
CA TYR A 64 20.47 0.31 -10.29
C TYR A 64 21.93 0.61 -10.58
N ARG A 65 22.41 0.18 -11.74
CA ARG A 65 23.73 0.53 -12.25
C ARG A 65 23.60 1.60 -13.32
N ASP A 66 24.39 2.65 -13.16
CA ASP A 66 24.52 3.72 -14.13
C ASP A 66 26.01 4.09 -14.27
N ASN A 67 26.51 4.15 -15.51
CA ASN A 67 27.93 4.42 -15.81
C ASN A 67 28.91 3.52 -15.03
N GLY A 68 28.58 2.24 -14.85
CA GLY A 68 29.42 1.29 -14.14
C GLY A 68 29.37 1.38 -12.61
N SER A 69 28.67 2.37 -12.06
CA SER A 69 28.51 2.55 -10.62
C SER A 69 27.15 2.06 -10.15
N GLN A 70 27.12 1.42 -8.98
CA GLN A 70 25.89 1.02 -8.32
C GLN A 70 25.35 2.19 -7.51
N ASN A 71 24.06 2.50 -7.72
CA ASN A 71 23.36 3.58 -7.04
C ASN A 71 22.13 3.06 -6.31
N ASP A 72 21.87 3.64 -5.15
CA ASP A 72 20.65 3.40 -4.39
C ASP A 72 19.72 4.59 -4.56
N PHE A 73 18.46 4.30 -4.86
CA PHE A 73 17.40 5.29 -4.99
C PHE A 73 16.33 5.05 -3.92
N VAL A 74 15.96 6.10 -3.23
CA VAL A 74 14.83 6.11 -2.31
C VAL A 74 13.95 7.29 -2.68
N SER A 75 12.72 7.03 -3.07
CA SER A 75 11.77 8.08 -3.46
C SER A 75 11.31 8.92 -2.27
N ASP A 76 10.68 10.04 -2.57
CA ASP A 76 9.80 10.72 -1.63
C ASP A 76 8.67 9.78 -1.20
N VAL A 77 7.99 10.10 -0.10
CA VAL A 77 6.84 9.32 0.33
C VAL A 77 5.68 9.56 -0.62
N VAL A 78 5.13 8.48 -1.16
CA VAL A 78 3.93 8.51 -1.98
C VAL A 78 2.74 8.13 -1.10
N ILE A 79 1.70 8.95 -1.15
CA ILE A 79 0.45 8.71 -0.44
C ILE A 79 -0.59 8.30 -1.47
N LEU A 80 -1.05 7.06 -1.37
CA LEU A 80 -2.04 6.47 -2.24
C LEU A 80 -3.38 6.40 -1.51
N ARG A 81 -4.46 6.83 -2.14
CA ARG A 81 -5.82 6.70 -1.62
C ARG A 81 -6.72 6.05 -2.64
N PHE A 82 -7.46 5.04 -2.21
CA PHE A 82 -8.43 4.37 -3.06
C PHE A 82 -9.56 3.77 -2.22
N GLN A 83 -10.71 3.60 -2.85
CA GLN A 83 -11.85 2.92 -2.24
C GLN A 83 -11.71 1.41 -2.47
N ALA A 84 -11.70 0.66 -1.38
CA ALA A 84 -11.55 -0.79 -1.42
C ALA A 84 -12.89 -1.51 -1.27
N SER A 85 -12.95 -2.74 -1.74
CA SER A 85 -14.00 -3.70 -1.48
C SER A 85 -13.40 -5.03 -0.99
N GLU A 86 -14.21 -6.03 -0.74
CA GLU A 86 -13.76 -7.35 -0.26
C GLU A 86 -13.02 -8.13 -1.34
N GLN A 87 -11.81 -7.72 -1.67
CA GLN A 87 -10.97 -8.39 -2.66
C GLN A 87 -9.49 -8.08 -2.45
N ASN A 88 -8.64 -8.76 -3.20
CA ASN A 88 -7.21 -8.53 -3.21
C ASN A 88 -6.84 -7.52 -4.29
N TYR A 89 -5.96 -6.59 -3.95
CA TYR A 89 -5.43 -5.58 -4.85
C TYR A 89 -3.93 -5.79 -5.02
N GLN A 90 -3.40 -5.31 -6.12
CA GLN A 90 -1.97 -5.35 -6.42
C GLN A 90 -1.47 -3.98 -6.84
N LEU A 91 -0.42 -3.53 -6.16
CA LEU A 91 0.33 -2.34 -6.53
C LEU A 91 1.50 -2.72 -7.43
N THR A 92 1.63 -2.03 -8.56
CA THR A 92 2.74 -2.22 -9.48
C THR A 92 3.49 -0.91 -9.64
N LEU A 93 4.82 -0.97 -9.56
CA LEU A 93 5.73 0.16 -9.71
C LEU A 93 6.60 -0.05 -10.95
N PRO A 94 7.00 1.03 -11.63
CA PRO A 94 7.88 0.92 -12.79
C PRO A 94 9.27 0.48 -12.38
N THR A 95 10.01 -0.12 -13.32
CA THR A 95 11.42 -0.49 -13.10
C THR A 95 12.30 0.76 -13.16
N ILE A 96 13.13 0.95 -12.13
CA ILE A 96 14.14 2.00 -12.07
C ILE A 96 15.50 1.39 -12.42
N ASN A 97 16.04 1.76 -13.55
CA ASN A 97 17.33 1.26 -14.07
C ASN A 97 18.33 2.37 -14.46
N SER A 98 17.99 3.62 -14.19
CA SER A 98 18.83 4.77 -14.47
C SER A 98 18.50 5.93 -13.55
N ALA A 99 19.43 6.90 -13.42
CA ALA A 99 19.18 8.14 -12.68
C ALA A 99 18.02 8.95 -13.27
N SER A 100 17.88 8.95 -14.60
CA SER A 100 16.78 9.64 -15.28
C SER A 100 15.42 9.04 -14.89
N ARG A 101 15.29 7.73 -14.86
CA ARG A 101 14.05 7.07 -14.44
C ARG A 101 13.75 7.28 -12.96
N ALA A 102 14.78 7.29 -12.11
CA ALA A 102 14.64 7.59 -10.70
C ALA A 102 14.08 9.00 -10.48
N ASN A 103 14.66 9.98 -11.15
CA ASN A 103 14.19 11.38 -11.07
C ASN A 103 12.77 11.53 -11.62
N GLN A 104 12.48 10.89 -12.75
CA GLN A 104 11.14 10.92 -13.36
C GLN A 104 10.09 10.33 -12.41
N PHE A 105 10.38 9.20 -11.77
CA PHE A 105 9.48 8.62 -10.78
C PHE A 105 9.30 9.54 -9.58
N ASN A 106 10.38 10.15 -9.10
CA ASN A 106 10.29 11.04 -7.94
C ASN A 106 9.50 12.31 -8.23
N ASP A 107 9.58 12.83 -9.45
CA ASP A 107 8.81 14.01 -9.87
C ASP A 107 7.33 13.69 -10.11
N GLN A 108 7.07 12.60 -10.81
CA GLN A 108 5.73 12.12 -11.14
C GLN A 108 5.65 10.60 -10.97
N PRO A 109 5.32 10.12 -9.77
CA PRO A 109 5.22 8.69 -9.54
C PRO A 109 4.19 8.02 -10.46
N THR A 110 4.64 7.06 -11.25
CA THR A 110 3.77 6.24 -12.10
C THR A 110 3.44 4.96 -11.35
N ILE A 111 2.18 4.82 -10.96
CA ILE A 111 1.71 3.71 -10.13
C ILE A 111 0.54 3.04 -10.85
N THR A 112 0.50 1.73 -10.80
CA THR A 112 -0.64 0.95 -11.28
C THR A 112 -1.24 0.19 -10.11
N LEU A 113 -2.56 0.34 -9.92
CA LEU A 113 -3.33 -0.39 -8.94
C LEU A 113 -4.37 -1.23 -9.67
N THR A 114 -4.35 -2.53 -9.42
CA THR A 114 -5.28 -3.49 -10.06
C THR A 114 -6.00 -4.31 -9.01
N ASP A 115 -7.19 -4.80 -9.36
CA ASP A 115 -7.92 -5.77 -8.55
C ASP A 115 -7.48 -7.21 -8.88
N ASN A 116 -8.12 -8.20 -8.26
CA ASN A 116 -7.82 -9.61 -8.47
C ASN A 116 -8.14 -10.12 -9.89
N THR A 117 -8.90 -9.37 -10.68
CA THR A 117 -9.20 -9.70 -12.08
C THR A 117 -8.25 -9.02 -13.07
N GLY A 118 -7.32 -8.17 -12.58
CA GLY A 118 -6.41 -7.38 -13.39
C GLY A 118 -6.99 -6.07 -13.89
N LYS A 119 -8.19 -5.69 -13.43
CA LYS A 119 -8.82 -4.42 -13.77
C LYS A 119 -8.16 -3.27 -13.03
N SER A 120 -7.88 -2.18 -13.73
CA SER A 120 -7.36 -0.94 -13.14
C SER A 120 -8.35 -0.32 -12.17
N ILE A 121 -7.85 0.08 -11.01
CA ILE A 121 -8.61 0.74 -9.95
C ILE A 121 -8.26 2.22 -9.95
N VAL A 122 -9.29 3.06 -9.85
CA VAL A 122 -9.12 4.52 -9.72
C VAL A 122 -8.56 4.83 -8.33
N PHE A 123 -7.55 5.67 -8.29
CA PHE A 123 -6.93 6.14 -7.05
C PHE A 123 -6.47 7.58 -7.20
N THR A 124 -6.25 8.22 -6.06
CA THR A 124 -5.55 9.50 -5.98
C THR A 124 -4.19 9.31 -5.35
N GLN A 125 -3.23 10.14 -5.75
CA GLN A 125 -1.89 10.09 -5.18
C GLN A 125 -1.40 11.49 -4.84
N ASP A 126 -0.65 11.56 -3.73
CA ASP A 126 0.07 12.74 -3.29
C ASP A 126 1.50 12.35 -2.95
N LYS A 127 2.33 13.33 -2.81
CA LYS A 127 3.75 13.14 -2.53
C LYS A 127 4.19 14.03 -1.36
N LEU A 128 4.90 13.43 -0.41
CA LEU A 128 5.52 14.16 0.70
C LEU A 128 7.03 14.21 0.45
N MET A 129 7.52 15.41 0.17
CA MET A 129 8.92 15.60 -0.21
C MET A 129 9.86 15.35 0.97
N LYS A 130 10.97 14.66 0.72
CA LYS A 130 12.03 14.42 1.70
C LYS A 130 12.57 15.72 2.32
N SER A 131 12.72 16.75 1.51
CA SER A 131 13.22 18.06 1.95
C SER A 131 12.28 18.76 2.93
N GLY A 132 11.01 18.37 2.96
CA GLY A 132 10.01 18.82 3.94
C GLY A 132 10.09 18.09 5.28
N LEU A 133 10.85 17.00 5.35
CA LEU A 133 11.02 16.20 6.55
C LEU A 133 12.22 16.73 7.33
N GLN A 134 11.99 17.69 8.20
CA GLN A 134 13.01 18.14 9.14
C GLN A 134 13.25 17.06 10.22
N ILE A 135 14.49 17.03 10.73
CA ILE A 135 14.84 16.16 11.85
C ILE A 135 13.87 16.42 13.01
N GLY A 136 13.17 15.36 13.47
CA GLY A 136 12.20 15.44 14.56
C GLY A 136 10.74 15.56 14.13
N ARG A 137 10.43 15.69 12.85
CA ARG A 137 9.04 15.64 12.38
C ARG A 137 8.50 14.22 12.42
N ASN A 138 7.32 14.09 12.99
CA ASN A 138 6.61 12.81 13.01
C ASN A 138 5.88 12.60 11.69
N PHE A 139 6.28 11.58 10.93
CA PHE A 139 5.67 11.21 9.67
C PHE A 139 4.15 11.04 9.76
N ALA A 140 3.68 10.45 10.86
CA ALA A 140 2.25 10.24 11.07
C ALA A 140 1.49 11.57 11.14
N GLN A 141 2.07 12.60 11.75
CA GLN A 141 1.47 13.94 11.80
C GLN A 141 1.46 14.62 10.42
N GLU A 142 2.55 14.50 9.66
CA GLU A 142 2.62 15.04 8.31
C GLU A 142 1.56 14.43 7.38
N ILE A 143 1.37 13.12 7.45
CA ILE A 143 0.38 12.40 6.64
C ILE A 143 -1.05 12.72 7.10
N ALA A 144 -1.27 12.90 8.40
CA ALA A 144 -2.58 13.27 8.94
C ALA A 144 -3.08 14.63 8.41
N LEU A 145 -2.18 15.53 8.02
CA LEU A 145 -2.54 16.83 7.42
C LEU A 145 -3.15 16.69 6.03
N TYR A 146 -3.02 15.54 5.39
CA TYR A 146 -3.61 15.26 4.06
C TYR A 146 -5.02 14.67 4.14
N ASN A 147 -5.57 14.46 5.32
CA ASN A 147 -6.92 13.88 5.52
C ASN A 147 -8.00 14.95 5.63
#